data_1e03e83a3d176d52d9e780484c64a25e
#
_entry.id   1e03e83a3d176d52d9e780484c64a25e
#
_cell.length_a   1.000
_cell.length_b   1.000
_cell.length_c   1.000
_cell.angle_alpha   90.00
_cell.angle_beta   90.00
_cell.angle_gamma   90.00
#
_symmetry.space_group_name_H-M   'P 1'
#
loop_
_entity.id
_entity.type
_entity.pdbx_description
1 polymer ?
#
loop_
_entity_poly.entity_id
_entity_poly.type
_entity_poly.pdbx_seq_one_letter_code
_entity_poly.pdbx_strand_id
1 'polypeptide(L)'
;MQGNDKVIDHLNQILYNELRAINQYFLHSRMLADWGLNKFAEYEYGESMDEMKHADQLIQRILFLEGLPNLQNLGNLYIAEDPIEILHNDLKLENEAIPDLRQAILDCDQLKDYVSRDLLLRILESEEEHVDHIETQLTLLEQVGKENFLQSQA
;
A
#
# COMPACT_ATOMS: atom_id res chain seq x y z
N MET A 1 10.00 -19.13 17.01
CA MET A 1 8.99 -20.21 16.80
C MET A 1 8.95 -20.53 15.32
N GLN A 2 9.13 -21.78 14.97
CA GLN A 2 9.14 -22.16 13.57
C GLN A 2 7.74 -22.04 12.94
N GLY A 3 7.65 -21.28 11.87
CA GLY A 3 6.41 -21.08 11.13
C GLY A 3 6.27 -22.01 9.93
N ASN A 4 5.08 -21.99 9.32
CA ASN A 4 4.83 -22.70 8.08
C ASN A 4 5.44 -21.95 6.90
N ASP A 5 6.16 -22.65 6.03
CA ASP A 5 6.84 -22.03 4.88
C ASP A 5 5.87 -21.28 3.96
N LYS A 6 4.66 -21.80 3.76
CA LYS A 6 3.64 -21.14 2.93
C LYS A 6 3.19 -19.81 3.54
N VAL A 7 3.06 -19.74 4.86
CA VAL A 7 2.74 -18.48 5.56
C VAL A 7 3.87 -17.49 5.38
N ILE A 8 5.12 -17.91 5.54
CA ILE A 8 6.29 -17.05 5.36
C ILE A 8 6.35 -16.52 3.93
N ASP A 9 6.07 -17.36 2.93
CA ASP A 9 6.04 -16.94 1.53
C ASP A 9 4.96 -15.88 1.29
N HIS A 10 3.76 -16.04 1.87
CA HIS A 10 2.72 -15.04 1.79
C HIS A 10 3.13 -13.72 2.45
N LEU A 11 3.71 -13.78 3.65
CA LEU A 11 4.16 -12.57 4.35
C LEU A 11 5.22 -11.82 3.53
N ASN A 12 6.13 -12.55 2.89
CA ASN A 12 7.12 -11.95 1.99
C ASN A 12 6.49 -11.36 0.72
N GLN A 13 5.45 -11.99 0.18
CA GLN A 13 4.73 -11.42 -0.97
C GLN A 13 4.04 -10.10 -0.59
N ILE A 14 3.41 -10.05 0.58
CA ILE A 14 2.79 -8.81 1.04
C ILE A 14 3.87 -7.76 1.34
N LEU A 15 4.99 -8.14 1.94
CA LEU A 15 6.13 -7.23 2.15
C LEU A 15 6.62 -6.63 0.83
N TYR A 16 6.74 -7.44 -0.21
CA TYR A 16 7.09 -6.98 -1.56
C TYR A 16 6.12 -5.88 -2.05
N ASN A 17 4.81 -6.10 -1.88
CA ASN A 17 3.80 -5.12 -2.27
C ASN A 17 3.91 -3.84 -1.43
N GLU A 18 4.12 -3.96 -0.12
CA GLU A 18 4.27 -2.79 0.78
C GLU A 18 5.51 -1.96 0.42
N LEU A 19 6.63 -2.60 0.09
CA LEU A 19 7.85 -1.89 -0.32
C LEU A 19 7.65 -1.11 -1.63
N ARG A 20 6.90 -1.67 -2.58
CA ARG A 20 6.50 -0.95 -3.79
C ARG A 20 5.67 0.28 -3.44
N ALA A 21 4.68 0.12 -2.59
CA ALA A 21 3.78 1.20 -2.17
C ALA A 21 4.54 2.32 -1.44
N ILE A 22 5.44 1.97 -0.52
CA ILE A 22 6.29 2.94 0.20
C ILE A 22 7.01 3.84 -0.80
N ASN A 23 7.70 3.24 -1.76
CA ASN A 23 8.53 3.96 -2.71
C ASN A 23 7.69 4.81 -3.67
N GLN A 24 6.59 4.26 -4.18
CA GLN A 24 5.72 4.97 -5.11
C GLN A 24 5.06 6.19 -4.45
N TYR A 25 4.46 6.01 -3.28
CA TYR A 25 3.77 7.09 -2.57
C TYR A 25 4.75 8.16 -2.09
N PHE A 26 5.94 7.74 -1.66
CA PHE A 26 6.97 8.71 -1.24
C PHE A 26 7.40 9.61 -2.40
N LEU A 27 7.71 9.04 -3.56
CA LEU A 27 8.09 9.82 -4.72
C LEU A 27 6.93 10.71 -5.20
N HIS A 28 5.72 10.16 -5.30
CA HIS A 28 4.53 10.94 -5.66
C HIS A 28 4.31 12.11 -4.70
N SER A 29 4.52 11.90 -3.40
CA SER A 29 4.42 12.96 -2.39
C SER A 29 5.37 14.12 -2.70
N ARG A 30 6.61 13.82 -3.03
CA ARG A 30 7.61 14.86 -3.34
C ARG A 30 7.32 15.57 -4.65
N MET A 31 6.86 14.86 -5.66
CA MET A 31 6.44 15.45 -6.94
C MET A 31 5.25 16.40 -6.74
N LEU A 32 4.26 15.98 -5.97
CA LEU A 32 3.08 16.79 -5.65
C LEU A 32 3.46 18.06 -4.88
N ALA A 33 4.38 17.96 -3.92
CA ALA A 33 4.88 19.13 -3.20
C ALA A 33 5.61 20.12 -4.14
N ASP A 34 6.40 19.59 -5.07
CA ASP A 34 7.09 20.39 -6.08
C ASP A 34 6.10 21.12 -7.00
N TRP A 35 4.94 20.53 -7.27
CA TRP A 35 3.87 21.15 -8.05
C TRP A 35 2.98 22.10 -7.24
N GLY A 36 3.22 22.26 -5.93
CA GLY A 36 2.44 23.15 -5.07
C GLY A 36 1.14 22.54 -4.55
N LEU A 37 0.94 21.24 -4.71
CA LEU A 37 -0.27 20.54 -4.27
C LEU A 37 -0.04 19.93 -2.87
N ASN A 38 0.08 20.79 -1.87
CA ASN A 38 0.58 20.42 -0.55
C ASN A 38 -0.35 19.49 0.23
N LYS A 39 -1.66 19.65 0.12
CA LYS A 39 -2.61 18.75 0.79
C LYS A 39 -2.51 17.33 0.25
N PHE A 40 -2.46 17.20 -1.06
CA PHE A 40 -2.31 15.90 -1.71
C PHE A 40 -0.94 15.28 -1.36
N ALA A 41 0.11 16.10 -1.37
CA ALA A 41 1.46 15.66 -1.00
C ALA A 41 1.51 15.12 0.43
N GLU A 42 0.88 15.80 1.38
CA GLU A 42 0.82 15.36 2.79
C GLU A 42 0.07 14.04 2.94
N TYR A 43 -1.02 13.87 2.20
CA TYR A 43 -1.77 12.61 2.21
C TYR A 43 -0.90 11.45 1.69
N GLU A 44 -0.26 11.63 0.53
CA GLU A 44 0.64 10.62 -0.05
C GLU A 44 1.81 10.28 0.88
N TYR A 45 2.38 11.29 1.53
CA TYR A 45 3.44 11.08 2.51
C TYR A 45 2.95 10.23 3.69
N GLY A 46 1.76 10.53 4.21
CA GLY A 46 1.13 9.77 5.28
C GLY A 46 0.90 8.32 4.90
N GLU A 47 0.42 8.08 3.67
CA GLU A 47 0.23 6.72 3.15
C GLU A 47 1.56 5.96 3.04
N SER A 48 2.62 6.61 2.56
CA SER A 48 3.95 6.00 2.51
C SER A 48 4.44 5.59 3.89
N MET A 49 4.20 6.43 4.91
CA MET A 49 4.59 6.12 6.29
C MET A 49 3.74 5.00 6.89
N ASP A 50 2.45 4.93 6.57
CA ASP A 50 1.59 3.83 7.00
C ASP A 50 2.04 2.50 6.40
N GLU A 51 2.42 2.50 5.12
CA GLU A 51 2.98 1.32 4.46
C GLU A 51 4.32 0.90 5.11
N MET A 52 5.14 1.86 5.56
CA MET A 52 6.39 1.56 6.28
C MET A 52 6.10 0.85 7.62
N LYS A 53 5.04 1.25 8.33
CA LYS A 53 4.62 0.56 9.56
C LYS A 53 4.16 -0.86 9.28
N HIS A 54 3.43 -1.06 8.18
CA HIS A 54 3.02 -2.40 7.74
C HIS A 54 4.26 -3.27 7.44
N ALA A 55 5.21 -2.73 6.69
CA ALA A 55 6.46 -3.43 6.38
C ALA A 55 7.23 -3.83 7.63
N ASP A 56 7.32 -2.93 8.61
CA ASP A 56 7.96 -3.19 9.91
C ASP A 56 7.29 -4.37 10.63
N GLN A 57 5.96 -4.38 10.70
CA GLN A 57 5.21 -5.46 11.35
C GLN A 57 5.36 -6.80 10.62
N LEU A 58 5.37 -6.77 9.29
CA LEU A 58 5.58 -7.96 8.46
C LEU A 58 6.98 -8.55 8.69
N ILE A 59 8.01 -7.70 8.71
CA ILE A 59 9.39 -8.12 8.97
C ILE A 59 9.50 -8.77 10.35
N GLN A 60 8.94 -8.14 11.38
CA GLN A 60 8.95 -8.69 12.74
C GLN A 60 8.25 -10.05 12.80
N ARG A 61 7.11 -10.20 12.12
CA ARG A 61 6.37 -11.47 12.10
C ARG A 61 7.16 -12.57 11.37
N ILE A 62 7.77 -12.26 10.23
CA ILE A 62 8.60 -13.22 9.48
C ILE A 62 9.77 -13.69 10.34
N LEU A 63 10.46 -12.77 11.01
CA LEU A 63 11.58 -13.11 11.89
C LEU A 63 11.12 -13.97 13.08
N PHE A 64 9.99 -13.63 13.68
CA PHE A 64 9.41 -14.43 14.77
C PHE A 64 9.13 -15.87 14.33
N LEU A 65 8.70 -16.05 13.08
CA LEU A 65 8.43 -17.37 12.49
C LEU A 65 9.70 -18.07 11.95
N GLU A 66 10.88 -17.51 12.22
CA GLU A 66 12.18 -18.03 11.79
C GLU A 66 12.37 -18.01 10.27
N GLY A 67 11.66 -17.11 9.59
CA GLY A 67 11.83 -16.85 8.17
C GLY A 67 12.85 -15.74 7.90
N LEU A 68 13.19 -15.55 6.63
CA LEU A 68 14.06 -14.47 6.19
C LEU A 68 13.24 -13.42 5.44
N PRO A 69 13.11 -12.20 5.97
CA PRO A 69 12.44 -11.12 5.24
C PRO A 69 13.19 -10.77 3.96
N ASN A 70 12.46 -10.68 2.85
CA ASN A 70 13.04 -10.39 1.55
C ASN A 70 12.87 -8.91 1.20
N LEU A 71 13.93 -8.10 1.37
CA LEU A 71 13.99 -6.71 0.97
C LEU A 71 14.79 -6.50 -0.32
N GLN A 72 15.32 -7.55 -0.91
CA GLN A 72 16.13 -7.47 -2.13
C GLN A 72 15.30 -7.53 -3.39
N ASN A 73 14.11 -8.12 -3.34
CA ASN A 73 13.21 -8.21 -4.47
C ASN A 73 12.45 -6.88 -4.62
N LEU A 74 12.90 -6.02 -5.52
CA LEU A 74 12.32 -4.72 -5.80
C LEU A 74 11.39 -4.81 -7.00
N GLY A 75 10.14 -4.40 -6.81
CA GLY A 75 9.14 -4.42 -7.87
C GLY A 75 9.12 -3.14 -8.69
N ASN A 76 8.47 -3.23 -9.84
CA ASN A 76 8.22 -2.07 -10.68
C ASN A 76 7.21 -1.12 -10.02
N LEU A 77 7.40 0.18 -10.26
CA LEU A 77 6.51 1.23 -9.79
C LEU A 77 5.71 1.80 -10.96
N TYR A 78 4.59 2.43 -10.65
CA TYR A 78 3.77 3.18 -11.60
C TYR A 78 3.89 4.66 -11.29
N ILE A 79 5.03 5.25 -11.65
CA ILE A 79 5.28 6.66 -11.38
C ILE A 79 4.55 7.51 -12.40
N ALA A 80 3.75 8.44 -11.91
CA ALA A 80 2.96 9.36 -12.72
C ALA A 80 3.70 10.65 -13.00
N GLU A 81 3.28 11.36 -14.05
CA GLU A 81 3.86 12.65 -14.44
C GLU A 81 2.92 13.83 -14.19
N ASP A 82 1.68 13.56 -13.78
CA ASP A 82 0.70 14.58 -13.40
C ASP A 82 -0.17 14.11 -12.23
N PRO A 83 -0.84 15.05 -11.53
CA PRO A 83 -1.59 14.71 -10.31
C PRO A 83 -2.77 13.74 -10.52
N ILE A 84 -3.43 13.82 -11.67
CA ILE A 84 -4.58 12.94 -11.96
C ILE A 84 -4.09 11.52 -12.23
N GLU A 85 -3.00 11.39 -12.96
CA GLU A 85 -2.37 10.10 -13.21
C GLU A 85 -1.88 9.45 -11.92
N ILE A 86 -1.44 10.24 -10.93
CA ILE A 86 -1.08 9.72 -9.60
C ILE A 86 -2.24 8.95 -8.98
N LEU A 87 -3.45 9.50 -8.99
CA LEU A 87 -4.63 8.81 -8.46
C LEU A 87 -4.85 7.46 -9.15
N HIS A 88 -4.78 7.43 -10.47
CA HIS A 88 -4.99 6.20 -11.23
C HIS A 88 -3.88 5.17 -11.01
N ASN A 89 -2.63 5.61 -10.94
CA ASN A 89 -1.49 4.72 -10.76
C ASN A 89 -1.42 4.15 -9.34
N ASP A 90 -1.79 4.94 -8.34
CA ASP A 90 -1.89 4.47 -6.95
C ASP A 90 -3.04 3.47 -6.81
N LEU A 91 -4.18 3.73 -7.43
CA LEU A 91 -5.31 2.79 -7.45
C LEU A 91 -4.92 1.46 -8.11
N LYS A 92 -4.18 1.53 -9.21
CA LYS A 92 -3.69 0.33 -9.90
C LYS A 92 -2.79 -0.51 -8.99
N LEU A 93 -1.90 0.13 -8.26
CA LEU A 93 -1.00 -0.56 -7.33
C LEU A 93 -1.79 -1.27 -6.23
N GLU A 94 -2.78 -0.59 -5.63
CA GLU A 94 -3.63 -1.17 -4.59
C GLU A 94 -4.48 -2.33 -5.12
N ASN A 95 -5.02 -2.20 -6.33
CA ASN A 95 -5.82 -3.26 -6.94
C ASN A 95 -5.01 -4.51 -7.27
N GLU A 96 -3.70 -4.40 -7.40
CA GLU A 96 -2.79 -5.55 -7.51
C GLU A 96 -2.49 -6.18 -6.14
N ALA A 97 -2.37 -5.35 -5.09
CA ALA A 97 -2.00 -5.80 -3.75
C ALA A 97 -3.15 -6.50 -2.99
N ILE A 98 -4.37 -6.00 -3.12
CA ILE A 98 -5.53 -6.51 -2.36
C ILE A 98 -5.82 -8.00 -2.61
N PRO A 99 -5.81 -8.51 -3.85
CA PRO A 99 -6.00 -9.95 -4.06
C PRO A 99 -4.95 -10.83 -3.36
N ASP A 100 -3.70 -10.39 -3.31
CA ASP A 100 -2.63 -11.10 -2.61
C ASP A 100 -2.91 -11.16 -1.10
N LEU A 101 -3.38 -10.06 -0.51
CA LEU A 101 -3.78 -10.02 0.89
C LEU A 101 -4.93 -10.98 1.18
N ARG A 102 -5.96 -10.98 0.36
CA ARG A 102 -7.12 -11.87 0.54
C ARG A 102 -6.73 -13.33 0.48
N GLN A 103 -5.86 -13.70 -0.46
CA GLN A 103 -5.39 -15.08 -0.57
C GLN A 103 -4.51 -15.47 0.61
N ALA A 104 -3.61 -14.59 1.04
CA ALA A 104 -2.75 -14.82 2.19
C ALA A 104 -3.57 -15.01 3.48
N ILE A 105 -4.60 -14.20 3.68
CA ILE A 105 -5.51 -14.30 4.83
C ILE A 105 -6.21 -15.64 4.84
N LEU A 106 -6.76 -16.06 3.70
CA LEU A 106 -7.43 -17.34 3.57
C LEU A 106 -6.49 -18.50 3.91
N ASP A 107 -5.28 -18.49 3.37
CA ASP A 107 -4.32 -19.57 3.59
C ASP A 107 -3.80 -19.61 5.03
N CYS A 108 -3.57 -18.44 5.65
CA CYS A 108 -3.22 -18.37 7.07
C CYS A 108 -4.33 -18.94 7.96
N ASP A 109 -5.59 -18.64 7.65
CA ASP A 109 -6.73 -19.17 8.37
C ASP A 109 -6.79 -20.70 8.27
N GLN A 110 -6.63 -21.23 7.07
CA GLN A 110 -6.64 -22.69 6.84
C GLN A 110 -5.48 -23.40 7.53
N LEU A 111 -4.33 -22.75 7.61
CA LEU A 111 -3.14 -23.28 8.30
C LEU A 111 -3.15 -22.97 9.80
N LYS A 112 -4.21 -22.34 10.29
CA LYS A 112 -4.42 -22.00 11.71
C LYS A 112 -3.38 -21.03 12.28
N ASP A 113 -2.72 -20.25 11.42
CA ASP A 113 -1.88 -19.12 11.86
C ASP A 113 -2.75 -17.86 11.98
N TYR A 114 -3.52 -17.82 13.05
CA TYR A 114 -4.48 -16.75 13.29
C TYR A 114 -3.82 -15.40 13.58
N VAL A 115 -2.62 -15.40 14.13
CA VAL A 115 -1.90 -14.14 14.43
C VAL A 115 -1.40 -13.48 13.14
N SER A 116 -0.84 -14.29 12.21
CA SER A 116 -0.48 -13.77 10.88
C SER A 116 -1.72 -13.31 10.11
N ARG A 117 -2.81 -14.09 10.17
CA ARG A 117 -4.09 -13.71 9.58
C ARG A 117 -4.56 -12.36 10.09
N ASP A 118 -4.54 -12.14 11.40
CA ASP A 118 -5.02 -10.90 12.01
C ASP A 118 -4.15 -9.70 11.64
N LEU A 119 -2.83 -9.88 11.54
CA LEU A 119 -1.93 -8.85 11.03
C LEU A 119 -2.32 -8.48 9.59
N LEU A 120 -2.51 -9.47 8.72
CA LEU A 120 -2.88 -9.25 7.32
C LEU A 120 -4.27 -8.63 7.19
N LEU A 121 -5.23 -8.96 8.08
CA LEU A 121 -6.55 -8.34 8.12
C LEU A 121 -6.45 -6.83 8.40
N ARG A 122 -5.61 -6.42 9.33
CA ARG A 122 -5.40 -5.00 9.63
C ARG A 122 -4.79 -4.25 8.45
N ILE A 123 -3.85 -4.89 7.76
CA ILE A 123 -3.26 -4.33 6.54
C ILE A 123 -4.33 -4.20 5.45
N LEU A 124 -5.14 -5.23 5.23
CA LEU A 124 -6.23 -5.21 4.25
C LEU A 124 -7.22 -4.07 4.53
N GLU A 125 -7.62 -3.90 5.79
CA GLU A 125 -8.52 -2.81 6.19
C GLU A 125 -7.93 -1.44 5.82
N SER A 126 -6.64 -1.23 6.09
CA SER A 126 -5.92 -0.01 5.72
C SER A 126 -5.90 0.20 4.20
N GLU A 127 -5.65 -0.86 3.43
CA GLU A 127 -5.62 -0.76 1.96
C GLU A 127 -7.01 -0.49 1.38
N GLU A 128 -8.07 -1.06 1.96
CA GLU A 128 -9.44 -0.77 1.53
C GLU A 128 -9.82 0.69 1.82
N GLU A 129 -9.42 1.24 2.96
CA GLU A 129 -9.60 2.66 3.27
C GLU A 129 -8.87 3.55 2.27
N HIS A 130 -7.67 3.17 1.86
CA HIS A 130 -6.90 3.91 0.86
C HIS A 130 -7.59 3.88 -0.52
N VAL A 131 -8.07 2.72 -0.94
CA VAL A 131 -8.85 2.59 -2.18
C VAL A 131 -10.09 3.48 -2.14
N ASP A 132 -10.83 3.45 -1.04
CA ASP A 132 -12.02 4.29 -0.86
C ASP A 132 -11.68 5.78 -0.97
N HIS A 133 -10.58 6.20 -0.36
CA HIS A 133 -10.11 7.58 -0.47
C HIS A 133 -9.80 7.96 -1.92
N ILE A 134 -9.06 7.13 -2.65
CA ILE A 134 -8.70 7.40 -4.05
C ILE A 134 -9.97 7.49 -4.91
N GLU A 135 -10.88 6.54 -4.77
CA GLU A 135 -12.14 6.52 -5.52
C GLU A 135 -13.00 7.76 -5.21
N THR A 136 -13.00 8.21 -3.95
CA THR A 136 -13.68 9.44 -3.55
C THR A 136 -13.05 10.66 -4.23
N GLN A 137 -11.73 10.73 -4.30
CA GLN A 137 -11.03 11.82 -5.00
C GLN A 137 -11.33 11.81 -6.50
N LEU A 138 -11.38 10.64 -7.13
CA LEU A 138 -11.73 10.52 -8.54
C LEU A 138 -13.17 10.97 -8.81
N THR A 139 -14.09 10.64 -7.92
CA THR A 139 -15.49 11.11 -8.01
C THR A 139 -15.57 12.61 -7.87
N LEU A 140 -14.85 13.20 -6.91
CA LEU A 140 -14.79 14.64 -6.72
C LEU A 140 -14.25 15.33 -7.97
N LEU A 141 -13.18 14.78 -8.56
CA LEU A 141 -12.61 15.29 -9.80
C LEU A 141 -13.66 15.38 -10.93
N GLU A 142 -14.47 14.33 -11.09
CA GLU A 142 -15.55 14.33 -12.10
C GLU A 142 -16.59 15.41 -11.82
N GLN A 143 -16.93 15.63 -10.55
CA GLN A 143 -17.98 16.57 -10.14
C GLN A 143 -17.55 18.02 -10.30
N VAL A 144 -16.31 18.37 -9.94
CA VAL A 144 -15.86 19.78 -9.88
C VAL A 144 -14.95 20.19 -11.04
N GLY A 145 -14.43 19.23 -11.81
CA GLY A 145 -13.48 19.46 -12.89
C GLY A 145 -12.04 19.59 -12.40
N LYS A 146 -11.10 19.45 -13.34
CA LYS A 146 -9.66 19.36 -13.05
C LYS A 146 -9.13 20.59 -12.30
N GLU A 147 -9.44 21.78 -12.78
CA GLU A 147 -8.88 23.02 -12.20
C GLU A 147 -9.35 23.23 -10.76
N ASN A 148 -10.63 23.02 -10.50
CA ASN A 148 -11.20 23.13 -9.14
C ASN A 148 -10.65 22.06 -8.24
N PHE A 149 -10.51 20.83 -8.74
CA PHE A 149 -9.93 19.73 -7.98
C PHE A 149 -8.49 20.04 -7.57
N LEU A 150 -7.64 20.48 -8.52
CA LEU A 150 -6.25 20.80 -8.20
C LEU A 150 -6.14 21.96 -7.21
N GLN A 151 -7.00 22.98 -7.33
CA GLN A 151 -7.03 24.08 -6.37
C GLN A 151 -7.39 23.60 -4.97
N SER A 152 -8.27 22.61 -4.83
CA SER A 152 -8.64 22.04 -3.54
C SER A 152 -7.51 21.23 -2.88
N GLN A 153 -6.51 20.83 -3.65
CA GLN A 153 -5.36 20.05 -3.21
C GLN A 153 -4.12 20.87 -2.85
N ALA A 154 -4.18 22.15 -3.09
CA ALA A 154 -3.06 23.06 -2.84
C ALA A 154 -2.74 23.25 -1.35
#